data_27ad85c04f0204fb7d32b340d108542c
#
_entry.id   27ad85c04f0204fb7d32b340d108542c
#
_cell.length_a   1.000
_cell.length_b   1.000
_cell.length_c   1.000
_cell.angle_alpha   90.00
_cell.angle_beta   90.00
_cell.angle_gamma   90.00
#
_symmetry.space_group_name_H-M   'P 1'
#
loop_
_entity.id
_entity.type
_entity.pdbx_description
1 polymer ?
#
loop_
_entity_poly.entity_id
_entity_poly.type
_entity_poly.pdbx_seq_one_letter_code
_entity_poly.pdbx_strand_id
1 'polypeptide(L)'
;ECIGKKVNDTVEVTHKMPNDFPDKELAGNTVIYSIKIKKILIGKLPALDKDFFSNLGISTEDESVFRDSVKTHMNFELKDKLVSKKYSLVNEKLIDAFEFDLPNSLVAKHEAELKQQYASFKQANDDVDDKIKDIAIKRVKLNIIYIKLAKEIKTSISDQEAIDFCNDQSPAFRQFYGEKLKKDKSTTLLDVKNKMVENGIVEYVINKSNVKTLSMSFSEIMDD
;
A
#
# COMPACT_ATOMS: atom_id res chain seq x y z
N GLU A 1 33.48 -5.94 -0.23
CA GLU A 1 34.94 -6.09 -0.02
C GLU A 1 35.39 -5.72 1.39
N CYS A 2 34.64 -4.90 2.14
CA CYS A 2 34.95 -4.61 3.57
C CYS A 2 34.55 -5.70 4.54
N ILE A 3 33.79 -6.72 4.12
CA ILE A 3 33.32 -7.82 4.99
C ILE A 3 34.52 -8.66 5.46
N GLY A 4 34.57 -8.93 6.77
CA GLY A 4 35.66 -9.69 7.41
C GLY A 4 36.90 -8.90 7.77
N LYS A 5 36.93 -7.60 7.49
CA LYS A 5 38.04 -6.70 7.86
C LYS A 5 37.86 -6.15 9.28
N LYS A 6 38.96 -5.65 9.86
CA LYS A 6 38.99 -5.10 11.22
C LYS A 6 39.13 -3.58 11.21
N VAL A 7 38.91 -2.96 12.35
CA VAL A 7 39.16 -1.52 12.55
C VAL A 7 40.65 -1.26 12.30
N ASN A 8 40.93 -0.18 11.58
CA ASN A 8 42.23 0.27 11.05
C ASN A 8 42.77 -0.47 9.82
N ASP A 9 42.09 -1.52 9.32
CA ASP A 9 42.44 -2.11 8.03
C ASP A 9 42.19 -1.08 6.90
N THR A 10 43.04 -1.13 5.87
CA THR A 10 42.84 -0.38 4.63
C THR A 10 42.50 -1.37 3.52
N VAL A 11 41.45 -1.08 2.77
CA VAL A 11 40.96 -1.89 1.65
C VAL A 11 40.96 -1.05 0.40
N GLU A 12 41.49 -1.56 -0.69
CA GLU A 12 41.35 -0.94 -2.01
C GLU A 12 40.19 -1.55 -2.76
N VAL A 13 39.26 -0.70 -3.19
CA VAL A 13 38.06 -1.09 -3.94
C VAL A 13 38.12 -0.43 -5.30
N THR A 14 38.11 -1.25 -6.34
CA THR A 14 38.08 -0.77 -7.72
C THR A 14 36.64 -0.76 -8.22
N HIS A 15 36.15 0.39 -8.65
CA HIS A 15 34.80 0.56 -9.17
C HIS A 15 34.83 1.27 -10.54
N LYS A 16 34.11 0.69 -11.52
CA LYS A 16 33.92 1.31 -12.82
C LYS A 16 32.70 2.21 -12.77
N MET A 17 32.86 3.50 -12.97
CA MET A 17 31.76 4.46 -12.96
C MET A 17 30.86 4.29 -14.18
N PRO A 18 29.54 4.46 -14.04
CA PRO A 18 28.60 4.48 -15.16
C PRO A 18 28.97 5.61 -16.16
N ASN A 19 28.63 5.41 -17.43
CA ASN A 19 28.88 6.41 -18.46
C ASN A 19 28.05 7.68 -18.32
N ASP A 20 26.93 7.60 -17.61
CA ASP A 20 25.99 8.69 -17.30
C ASP A 20 26.24 9.33 -15.92
N PHE A 21 27.40 9.08 -15.31
CA PHE A 21 27.74 9.65 -14.02
C PHE A 21 27.77 11.19 -14.10
N PRO A 22 27.21 11.91 -13.09
CA PRO A 22 27.08 13.37 -13.13
C PRO A 22 28.40 14.12 -13.32
N ASP A 23 29.50 13.60 -12.78
CA ASP A 23 30.85 14.14 -12.97
C ASP A 23 31.47 13.53 -14.23
N LYS A 24 31.65 14.38 -15.25
CA LYS A 24 32.19 13.99 -16.56
C LYS A 24 33.65 13.51 -16.53
N GLU A 25 34.42 13.90 -15.52
CA GLU A 25 35.80 13.44 -15.36
C GLU A 25 35.87 12.01 -14.84
N LEU A 26 34.85 11.57 -14.12
CA LEU A 26 34.74 10.23 -13.56
C LEU A 26 33.89 9.28 -14.43
N ALA A 27 33.00 9.80 -15.28
CA ALA A 27 32.09 9.02 -16.11
C ALA A 27 32.85 8.02 -17.01
N GLY A 28 32.47 6.74 -16.96
CA GLY A 28 33.08 5.64 -17.72
C GLY A 28 34.48 5.20 -17.26
N ASN A 29 35.11 5.95 -16.34
CA ASN A 29 36.44 5.65 -15.85
C ASN A 29 36.43 4.66 -14.68
N THR A 30 37.55 3.98 -14.47
CA THR A 30 37.78 3.10 -13.34
C THR A 30 38.40 3.88 -12.19
N VAL A 31 37.73 3.94 -11.04
CA VAL A 31 38.19 4.64 -9.84
C VAL A 31 38.62 3.62 -8.80
N ILE A 32 39.78 3.88 -8.17
CA ILE A 32 40.28 3.07 -7.06
C ILE A 32 40.07 3.85 -5.76
N TYR A 33 39.29 3.30 -4.86
CA TYR A 33 39.05 3.85 -3.52
C TYR A 33 39.95 3.17 -2.51
N SER A 34 40.75 3.95 -1.80
CA SER A 34 41.46 3.47 -0.60
C SER A 34 40.61 3.78 0.63
N ILE A 35 40.00 2.74 1.22
CA ILE A 35 39.04 2.85 2.33
C ILE A 35 39.68 2.37 3.63
N LYS A 36 39.90 3.29 4.59
CA LYS A 36 40.34 2.92 5.93
C LYS A 36 39.13 2.73 6.87
N ILE A 37 39.00 1.55 7.44
CA ILE A 37 37.92 1.25 8.38
C ILE A 37 38.22 1.91 9.72
N LYS A 38 37.47 2.96 10.04
CA LYS A 38 37.65 3.73 11.28
C LYS A 38 36.88 3.12 12.46
N LYS A 39 35.69 2.56 12.20
CA LYS A 39 34.79 2.07 13.24
C LYS A 39 33.88 0.96 12.68
N ILE A 40 33.70 -0.08 13.45
CA ILE A 40 32.71 -1.12 13.17
C ILE A 40 31.62 -1.00 14.24
N LEU A 41 30.37 -0.82 13.81
CA LEU A 41 29.22 -0.72 14.69
C LEU A 41 28.47 -2.04 14.63
N ILE A 42 28.15 -2.59 15.78
CA ILE A 42 27.32 -3.79 15.92
C ILE A 42 25.99 -3.34 16.54
N GLY A 43 24.90 -3.68 15.85
CA GLY A 43 23.55 -3.45 16.40
C GLY A 43 23.35 -4.32 17.66
N LYS A 44 23.01 -3.67 18.77
CA LYS A 44 22.59 -4.35 19.99
C LYS A 44 21.09 -4.22 20.13
N LEU A 45 20.37 -5.35 20.15
CA LEU A 45 18.94 -5.34 20.41
C LEU A 45 18.69 -4.84 21.85
N PRO A 46 17.67 -3.97 22.04
CA PRO A 46 17.25 -3.55 23.37
C PRO A 46 16.70 -4.74 24.17
N ALA A 47 16.68 -4.62 25.48
CA ALA A 47 15.96 -5.56 26.34
C ALA A 47 14.45 -5.42 26.09
N LEU A 48 13.72 -6.54 26.21
CA LEU A 48 12.26 -6.55 26.16
C LEU A 48 11.73 -6.21 27.56
N ASP A 49 11.78 -4.94 27.92
CA ASP A 49 11.38 -4.40 29.19
C ASP A 49 10.23 -3.37 29.06
N LYS A 50 9.75 -2.91 30.19
CA LYS A 50 8.67 -1.91 30.26
C LYS A 50 8.97 -0.64 29.45
N ASP A 51 10.21 -0.18 29.47
CA ASP A 51 10.59 1.06 28.77
C ASP A 51 10.54 0.84 27.25
N PHE A 52 11.00 -0.33 26.79
CA PHE A 52 10.89 -0.72 25.39
C PHE A 52 9.43 -0.83 24.93
N PHE A 53 8.56 -1.48 25.73
CA PHE A 53 7.14 -1.61 25.42
C PHE A 53 6.43 -0.27 25.37
N SER A 54 6.73 0.62 26.35
CA SER A 54 6.17 1.98 26.40
C SER A 54 6.57 2.82 25.22
N ASN A 55 7.82 2.70 24.74
CA ASN A 55 8.30 3.41 23.54
C ASN A 55 7.55 2.97 22.27
N LEU A 56 7.01 1.75 22.25
CA LEU A 56 6.16 1.23 21.17
C LEU A 56 4.66 1.48 21.40
N GLY A 57 4.31 2.25 22.44
CA GLY A 57 2.92 2.61 22.75
C GLY A 57 2.12 1.51 23.46
N ILE A 58 2.78 0.48 23.97
CA ILE A 58 2.15 -0.64 24.67
C ILE A 58 2.43 -0.53 26.16
N SER A 59 1.40 -0.22 26.96
CA SER A 59 1.50 -0.05 28.40
C SER A 59 1.38 -1.40 29.12
N THR A 60 2.47 -2.16 29.19
CA THR A 60 2.55 -3.44 29.90
C THR A 60 3.96 -3.65 30.48
N GLU A 61 4.07 -4.51 31.48
CA GLU A 61 5.33 -5.05 31.98
C GLU A 61 5.49 -6.53 31.62
N ASP A 62 4.45 -7.15 31.08
CA ASP A 62 4.40 -8.56 30.71
C ASP A 62 4.75 -8.75 29.23
N GLU A 63 5.84 -9.48 28.98
CA GLU A 63 6.29 -9.82 27.63
C GLU A 63 5.24 -10.61 26.82
N SER A 64 4.45 -11.46 27.47
CA SER A 64 3.39 -12.24 26.81
C SER A 64 2.31 -11.29 26.26
N VAL A 65 1.85 -10.34 27.07
CA VAL A 65 0.87 -9.32 26.66
C VAL A 65 1.43 -8.46 25.53
N PHE A 66 2.69 -8.09 25.60
CA PHE A 66 3.37 -7.37 24.53
C PHE A 66 3.36 -8.16 23.21
N ARG A 67 3.78 -9.43 23.25
CA ARG A 67 3.82 -10.29 22.06
C ARG A 67 2.43 -10.50 21.44
N ASP A 68 1.40 -10.67 22.27
CA ASP A 68 0.03 -10.80 21.80
C ASP A 68 -0.48 -9.49 21.14
N SER A 69 -0.11 -8.36 21.70
CA SER A 69 -0.43 -7.05 21.11
C SER A 69 0.24 -6.86 19.75
N VAL A 70 1.52 -7.19 19.64
CA VAL A 70 2.27 -7.17 18.37
C VAL A 70 1.64 -8.12 17.35
N LYS A 71 1.33 -9.36 17.74
CA LYS A 71 0.68 -10.35 16.89
C LYS A 71 -0.69 -9.87 16.39
N THR A 72 -1.45 -9.23 17.26
CA THR A 72 -2.75 -8.64 16.90
C THR A 72 -2.58 -7.55 15.86
N HIS A 73 -1.60 -6.66 16.05
CA HIS A 73 -1.29 -5.60 15.08
C HIS A 73 -0.87 -6.17 13.71
N MET A 74 0.06 -7.12 13.71
CA MET A 74 0.49 -7.80 12.49
C MET A 74 -0.67 -8.49 11.76
N ASN A 75 -1.61 -9.09 12.49
CA ASN A 75 -2.81 -9.70 11.88
C ASN A 75 -3.72 -8.66 11.22
N PHE A 76 -3.86 -7.46 11.79
CA PHE A 76 -4.62 -6.38 11.14
C PHE A 76 -3.91 -5.91 9.87
N GLU A 77 -2.61 -5.67 9.90
CA GLU A 77 -1.84 -5.27 8.73
C GLU A 77 -1.93 -6.31 7.62
N LEU A 78 -1.78 -7.59 7.97
CA LEU A 78 -1.92 -8.70 7.04
C LEU A 78 -3.32 -8.73 6.41
N LYS A 79 -4.37 -8.56 7.21
CA LYS A 79 -5.75 -8.52 6.73
C LYS A 79 -5.96 -7.37 5.73
N ASP A 80 -5.48 -6.18 6.07
CA ASP A 80 -5.60 -4.99 5.21
C ASP A 80 -4.83 -5.18 3.89
N LYS A 81 -3.61 -5.73 3.95
CA LYS A 81 -2.80 -6.04 2.76
C LYS A 81 -3.46 -7.10 1.87
N LEU A 82 -3.99 -8.19 2.45
CA LEU A 82 -4.70 -9.23 1.71
C LEU A 82 -5.97 -8.69 1.04
N VAL A 83 -6.73 -7.83 1.72
CA VAL A 83 -7.89 -7.17 1.13
C VAL A 83 -7.46 -6.32 -0.06
N SER A 84 -6.43 -5.49 0.10
CA SER A 84 -5.90 -4.66 -0.99
C SER A 84 -5.43 -5.49 -2.19
N LYS A 85 -4.75 -6.61 -1.94
CA LYS A 85 -4.30 -7.54 -2.98
C LYS A 85 -5.47 -8.18 -3.72
N LYS A 86 -6.50 -8.64 -2.99
CA LYS A 86 -7.75 -9.17 -3.59
C LYS A 86 -8.38 -8.14 -4.53
N TYR A 87 -8.50 -6.88 -4.07
CA TYR A 87 -9.05 -5.79 -4.88
C TYR A 87 -8.24 -5.56 -6.16
N SER A 88 -6.91 -5.48 -6.04
CA SER A 88 -6.02 -5.26 -7.18
C SER A 88 -6.19 -6.36 -8.21
N LEU A 89 -6.14 -7.62 -7.80
CA LEU A 89 -6.27 -8.77 -8.70
C LEU A 89 -7.66 -8.86 -9.36
N VAL A 90 -8.73 -8.65 -8.59
CA VAL A 90 -10.09 -8.66 -9.14
C VAL A 90 -10.29 -7.50 -10.11
N ASN A 91 -9.83 -6.30 -9.77
CA ASN A 91 -9.94 -5.13 -10.63
C ASN A 91 -9.19 -5.31 -11.94
N GLU A 92 -7.97 -5.83 -11.90
CA GLU A 92 -7.19 -6.15 -13.09
C GLU A 92 -7.95 -7.13 -13.99
N LYS A 93 -8.45 -8.23 -13.43
CA LYS A 93 -9.20 -9.23 -14.19
C LYS A 93 -10.52 -8.71 -14.73
N LEU A 94 -11.22 -7.83 -14.00
CA LEU A 94 -12.43 -7.18 -14.50
C LEU A 94 -12.12 -6.21 -15.65
N ILE A 95 -11.02 -5.46 -15.58
CA ILE A 95 -10.59 -4.58 -16.67
C ILE A 95 -10.28 -5.40 -17.92
N ASP A 96 -9.59 -6.53 -17.77
CA ASP A 96 -9.19 -7.41 -18.89
C ASP A 96 -10.40 -8.14 -19.50
N ALA A 97 -11.35 -8.56 -18.67
CA ALA A 97 -12.48 -9.39 -19.10
C ALA A 97 -13.57 -8.62 -19.86
N PHE A 98 -13.67 -7.31 -19.68
CA PHE A 98 -14.70 -6.51 -20.32
C PHE A 98 -14.10 -5.49 -21.26
N GLU A 99 -14.57 -5.46 -22.51
CA GLU A 99 -14.22 -4.47 -23.50
C GLU A 99 -15.50 -3.71 -23.94
N PHE A 100 -15.51 -2.40 -23.78
CA PHE A 100 -16.61 -1.53 -24.19
C PHE A 100 -16.12 -0.07 -24.31
N ASP A 101 -16.85 0.71 -25.11
CA ASP A 101 -16.56 2.13 -25.29
C ASP A 101 -16.84 2.94 -24.04
N LEU A 102 -15.91 3.80 -23.66
CA LEU A 102 -16.02 4.67 -22.51
C LEU A 102 -16.49 6.07 -22.94
N PRO A 103 -17.41 6.70 -22.18
CA PRO A 103 -17.79 8.08 -22.44
C PRO A 103 -16.60 9.04 -22.25
N ASN A 104 -16.18 9.70 -23.32
CA ASN A 104 -15.02 10.60 -23.30
C ASN A 104 -15.14 11.71 -22.24
N SER A 105 -16.37 12.20 -22.00
CA SER A 105 -16.63 13.21 -20.96
C SER A 105 -16.31 12.74 -19.55
N LEU A 106 -16.58 11.47 -19.24
CA LEU A 106 -16.23 10.88 -17.93
C LEU A 106 -14.73 10.69 -17.78
N VAL A 107 -14.07 10.20 -18.84
CA VAL A 107 -12.60 10.03 -18.82
C VAL A 107 -11.92 11.38 -18.63
N ALA A 108 -12.32 12.42 -19.40
CA ALA A 108 -11.76 13.76 -19.29
C ALA A 108 -11.97 14.38 -17.88
N LYS A 109 -13.15 14.16 -17.29
CA LYS A 109 -13.42 14.61 -15.92
C LYS A 109 -12.48 13.97 -14.91
N HIS A 110 -12.34 12.65 -14.91
CA HIS A 110 -11.45 11.93 -13.99
C HIS A 110 -9.97 12.25 -14.24
N GLU A 111 -9.57 12.46 -15.48
CA GLU A 111 -8.24 12.93 -15.82
C GLU A 111 -7.94 14.30 -15.21
N ALA A 112 -8.88 15.25 -15.31
CA ALA A 112 -8.74 16.59 -14.72
C ALA A 112 -8.64 16.52 -13.18
N GLU A 113 -9.48 15.70 -12.53
CA GLU A 113 -9.44 15.48 -11.08
C GLU A 113 -8.08 14.90 -10.62
N LEU A 114 -7.57 13.92 -11.36
CA LEU A 114 -6.26 13.33 -11.10
C LEU A 114 -5.12 14.34 -11.30
N LYS A 115 -5.15 15.12 -12.39
CA LYS A 115 -4.15 16.17 -12.64
C LYS A 115 -4.12 17.19 -11.51
N GLN A 116 -5.28 17.58 -10.98
CA GLN A 116 -5.36 18.47 -9.82
C GLN A 116 -4.79 17.81 -8.55
N GLN A 117 -5.10 16.54 -8.30
CA GLN A 117 -4.61 15.79 -7.13
C GLN A 117 -3.09 15.61 -7.15
N TYR A 118 -2.50 15.36 -8.33
CA TYR A 118 -1.07 15.17 -8.51
C TYR A 118 -0.29 16.46 -8.83
N ALA A 119 -0.97 17.61 -8.93
CA ALA A 119 -0.32 18.89 -9.25
C ALA A 119 0.79 19.28 -8.27
N SER A 120 0.66 18.92 -6.99
CA SER A 120 1.66 19.17 -5.95
C SER A 120 2.90 18.26 -6.05
N PHE A 121 2.83 17.17 -6.81
CA PHE A 121 3.93 16.21 -7.01
C PHE A 121 4.62 16.37 -8.37
N LYS A 122 4.23 17.36 -9.19
CA LYS A 122 4.82 17.61 -10.52
C LYS A 122 6.28 18.08 -10.39
N GLN A 123 7.21 17.16 -10.56
CA GLN A 123 8.41 17.43 -11.34
C GLN A 123 8.04 17.17 -12.81
N ALA A 124 8.28 18.17 -13.66
CA ALA A 124 7.85 18.16 -15.05
C ALA A 124 8.47 16.99 -15.84
N ASN A 125 7.68 15.95 -16.07
CA ASN A 125 7.98 14.87 -16.99
C ASN A 125 6.73 14.56 -17.80
N ASP A 126 6.81 14.61 -19.12
CA ASP A 126 5.72 14.32 -20.06
C ASP A 126 5.10 12.91 -19.86
N ASP A 127 5.87 11.97 -19.34
CA ASP A 127 5.46 10.59 -19.01
C ASP A 127 4.38 10.49 -17.90
N VAL A 128 4.17 11.56 -17.13
CA VAL A 128 3.17 11.60 -16.05
C VAL A 128 1.76 11.82 -16.61
N ASP A 129 1.59 12.62 -17.66
CA ASP A 129 0.27 12.92 -18.21
C ASP A 129 -0.35 11.70 -18.91
N ASP A 130 0.43 10.88 -19.62
CA ASP A 130 -0.04 9.64 -20.21
C ASP A 130 -0.44 8.60 -19.14
N LYS A 131 0.35 8.47 -18.08
CA LYS A 131 0.00 7.61 -16.93
C LYS A 131 -1.29 8.05 -16.23
N ILE A 132 -1.49 9.35 -16.06
CA ILE A 132 -2.73 9.91 -15.48
C ILE A 132 -3.94 9.54 -16.34
N LYS A 133 -3.83 9.65 -17.67
CA LYS A 133 -4.88 9.28 -18.59
C LYS A 133 -5.22 7.79 -18.52
N ASP A 134 -4.22 6.91 -18.48
CA ASP A 134 -4.42 5.47 -18.33
C ASP A 134 -5.12 5.13 -17.01
N ILE A 135 -4.73 5.79 -15.91
CA ILE A 135 -5.39 5.63 -14.62
C ILE A 135 -6.86 6.11 -14.69
N ALA A 136 -7.13 7.23 -15.35
CA ALA A 136 -8.49 7.76 -15.53
C ALA A 136 -9.37 6.77 -16.31
N ILE A 137 -8.86 6.22 -17.41
CA ILE A 137 -9.53 5.19 -18.22
C ILE A 137 -9.88 3.97 -17.36
N LYS A 138 -8.92 3.42 -16.62
CA LYS A 138 -9.12 2.26 -15.74
C LYS A 138 -10.16 2.56 -14.65
N ARG A 139 -10.12 3.73 -14.04
CA ARG A 139 -11.11 4.16 -13.02
C ARG A 139 -12.52 4.24 -13.58
N VAL A 140 -12.71 4.89 -14.73
CA VAL A 140 -14.03 5.01 -15.38
C VAL A 140 -14.55 3.63 -15.76
N LYS A 141 -13.70 2.78 -16.33
CA LYS A 141 -14.06 1.41 -16.71
C LYS A 141 -14.54 0.59 -15.50
N LEU A 142 -13.78 0.58 -14.43
CA LEU A 142 -14.13 -0.09 -13.18
C LEU A 142 -15.44 0.45 -12.59
N ASN A 143 -15.61 1.77 -12.54
CA ASN A 143 -16.81 2.37 -11.99
C ASN A 143 -18.07 1.90 -12.73
N ILE A 144 -18.04 1.85 -14.06
CA ILE A 144 -19.17 1.35 -14.87
C ILE A 144 -19.43 -0.13 -14.58
N ILE A 145 -18.38 -0.96 -14.48
CA ILE A 145 -18.49 -2.39 -14.15
C ILE A 145 -19.10 -2.56 -12.75
N TYR A 146 -18.59 -1.82 -11.77
CA TYR A 146 -19.06 -1.89 -10.38
C TYR A 146 -20.53 -1.47 -10.24
N ILE A 147 -20.97 -0.41 -10.93
CA ILE A 147 -22.37 0.03 -10.97
C ILE A 147 -23.29 -1.11 -11.50
N LYS A 148 -22.85 -1.82 -12.54
CA LYS A 148 -23.62 -2.95 -13.10
C LYS A 148 -23.66 -4.12 -12.12
N LEU A 149 -22.53 -4.51 -11.57
CA LEU A 149 -22.45 -5.64 -10.60
C LEU A 149 -23.21 -5.34 -9.31
N ALA A 150 -23.16 -4.10 -8.79
CA ALA A 150 -23.91 -3.70 -7.61
C ALA A 150 -25.43 -3.88 -7.79
N LYS A 151 -25.97 -3.63 -9.00
CA LYS A 151 -27.38 -3.85 -9.31
C LYS A 151 -27.75 -5.34 -9.28
N GLU A 152 -26.85 -6.23 -9.68
CA GLU A 152 -27.08 -7.67 -9.63
C GLU A 152 -27.06 -8.22 -8.21
N ILE A 153 -26.15 -7.72 -7.36
CA ILE A 153 -25.97 -8.17 -5.98
C ILE A 153 -27.14 -7.73 -5.09
N LYS A 154 -27.92 -6.70 -5.50
CA LYS A 154 -29.09 -6.17 -4.78
C LYS A 154 -28.82 -5.88 -3.28
N THR A 155 -27.68 -5.33 -2.95
CA THR A 155 -27.27 -5.12 -1.57
C THR A 155 -27.86 -3.82 -1.03
N SER A 156 -28.77 -3.94 -0.06
CA SER A 156 -29.23 -2.82 0.76
C SER A 156 -28.46 -2.87 2.08
N ILE A 157 -27.64 -1.86 2.36
CA ILE A 157 -26.83 -1.76 3.58
C ILE A 157 -27.45 -0.71 4.49
N SER A 158 -27.82 -1.10 5.70
CA SER A 158 -28.31 -0.19 6.73
C SER A 158 -27.21 0.66 7.35
N ASP A 159 -27.60 1.74 8.02
CA ASP A 159 -26.64 2.59 8.76
C ASP A 159 -25.93 1.81 9.88
N GLN A 160 -26.67 0.91 10.54
CA GLN A 160 -26.12 0.10 11.63
C GLN A 160 -25.05 -0.87 11.13
N GLU A 161 -25.32 -1.59 10.02
CA GLU A 161 -24.31 -2.47 9.40
C GLU A 161 -23.05 -1.72 8.98
N ALA A 162 -23.17 -0.48 8.49
CA ALA A 162 -22.03 0.34 8.15
C ALA A 162 -21.21 0.76 9.39
N ILE A 163 -21.85 1.05 10.51
CA ILE A 163 -21.20 1.35 11.79
C ILE A 163 -20.49 0.10 12.33
N ASP A 164 -21.17 -1.04 12.33
CA ASP A 164 -20.61 -2.32 12.80
C ASP A 164 -19.40 -2.73 11.95
N PHE A 165 -19.48 -2.56 10.63
CA PHE A 165 -18.35 -2.77 9.75
C PHE A 165 -17.14 -1.91 10.14
N CYS A 166 -17.34 -0.63 10.46
CA CYS A 166 -16.23 0.24 10.92
C CYS A 166 -15.61 -0.27 12.23
N ASN A 167 -16.41 -0.82 13.14
CA ASN A 167 -15.95 -1.32 14.43
C ASN A 167 -15.11 -2.60 14.30
N ASP A 168 -15.36 -3.40 13.27
CA ASP A 168 -14.64 -4.66 13.00
C ASP A 168 -13.33 -4.46 12.22
N GLN A 169 -13.02 -3.24 11.81
CA GLN A 169 -11.79 -2.93 11.08
C GLN A 169 -10.60 -2.65 12.01
N SER A 170 -9.43 -2.40 11.41
CA SER A 170 -8.20 -2.05 12.13
C SER A 170 -8.38 -0.82 13.03
N PRO A 171 -7.59 -0.67 14.12
CA PRO A 171 -7.67 0.49 14.99
C PRO A 171 -7.51 1.83 14.23
N ALA A 172 -6.61 1.87 13.25
CA ALA A 172 -6.39 3.06 12.43
C ALA A 172 -7.64 3.40 11.58
N PHE A 173 -8.29 2.39 10.98
CA PHE A 173 -9.53 2.56 10.23
C PHE A 173 -10.65 3.08 11.14
N ARG A 174 -10.83 2.48 12.31
CA ARG A 174 -11.84 2.90 13.30
C ARG A 174 -11.63 4.33 13.74
N GLN A 175 -10.39 4.73 14.03
CA GLN A 175 -10.07 6.10 14.41
C GLN A 175 -10.41 7.07 13.28
N PHE A 176 -9.95 6.80 12.06
CA PHE A 176 -10.16 7.66 10.89
C PHE A 176 -11.66 7.87 10.60
N TYR A 177 -12.44 6.79 10.51
CA TYR A 177 -13.86 6.90 10.24
C TYR A 177 -14.66 7.38 11.45
N GLY A 178 -14.24 7.05 12.67
CA GLY A 178 -14.86 7.57 13.91
C GLY A 178 -14.77 9.10 14.02
N GLU A 179 -13.65 9.70 13.64
CA GLU A 179 -13.51 11.16 13.59
C GLU A 179 -14.35 11.79 12.48
N LYS A 180 -14.41 11.14 11.30
CA LYS A 180 -15.26 11.59 10.19
C LYS A 180 -16.75 11.49 10.54
N LEU A 181 -17.20 10.41 11.17
CA LEU A 181 -18.58 10.22 11.61
C LEU A 181 -19.04 11.29 12.60
N LYS A 182 -18.12 11.83 13.43
CA LYS A 182 -18.42 12.95 14.34
C LYS A 182 -18.59 14.27 13.59
N LYS A 183 -17.89 14.47 12.47
CA LYS A 183 -17.91 15.70 11.67
C LYS A 183 -19.08 15.74 10.68
N ASP A 184 -19.24 14.66 9.92
CA ASP A 184 -20.29 14.51 8.91
C ASP A 184 -20.73 13.04 8.84
N LYS A 185 -21.78 12.72 9.59
CA LYS A 185 -22.29 11.35 9.69
C LYS A 185 -22.86 10.85 8.37
N SER A 186 -23.59 11.70 7.65
CA SER A 186 -24.33 11.29 6.44
C SER A 186 -23.39 10.90 5.31
N THR A 187 -22.44 11.79 4.98
CA THR A 187 -21.45 11.55 3.92
C THR A 187 -20.53 10.40 4.29
N THR A 188 -20.13 10.32 5.56
CA THR A 188 -19.24 9.23 6.02
C THR A 188 -19.92 7.86 5.96
N LEU A 189 -21.20 7.76 6.35
CA LEU A 189 -21.95 6.50 6.22
C LEU A 189 -22.11 6.09 4.76
N LEU A 190 -22.33 7.04 3.87
CA LEU A 190 -22.40 6.76 2.44
C LEU A 190 -21.07 6.21 1.91
N ASP A 191 -19.94 6.81 2.30
CA ASP A 191 -18.60 6.33 1.93
C ASP A 191 -18.36 4.89 2.43
N VAL A 192 -18.73 4.62 3.69
CA VAL A 192 -18.59 3.27 4.27
C VAL A 192 -19.46 2.26 3.54
N LYS A 193 -20.74 2.60 3.26
CA LYS A 193 -21.65 1.73 2.50
C LYS A 193 -21.12 1.44 1.10
N ASN A 194 -20.59 2.44 0.41
CA ASN A 194 -19.95 2.24 -0.89
C ASN A 194 -18.80 1.26 -0.80
N LYS A 195 -17.94 1.39 0.22
CA LYS A 195 -16.85 0.44 0.46
C LYS A 195 -17.33 -0.98 0.78
N MET A 196 -18.41 -1.11 1.51
CA MET A 196 -19.03 -2.43 1.76
C MET A 196 -19.61 -3.04 0.48
N VAL A 197 -20.23 -2.24 -0.39
CA VAL A 197 -20.69 -2.70 -1.72
C VAL A 197 -19.51 -3.15 -2.56
N GLU A 198 -18.42 -2.39 -2.61
CA GLU A 198 -17.20 -2.78 -3.30
C GLU A 198 -16.65 -4.11 -2.78
N ASN A 199 -16.56 -4.29 -1.44
CA ASN A 199 -16.16 -5.55 -0.84
C ASN A 199 -17.09 -6.70 -1.29
N GLY A 200 -18.40 -6.49 -1.27
CA GLY A 200 -19.40 -7.45 -1.71
C GLY A 200 -19.22 -7.85 -3.19
N ILE A 201 -18.89 -6.89 -4.05
CA ILE A 201 -18.61 -7.15 -5.46
C ILE A 201 -17.35 -8.01 -5.61
N VAL A 202 -16.27 -7.68 -4.90
CA VAL A 202 -15.02 -8.45 -4.95
C VAL A 202 -15.24 -9.88 -4.50
N GLU A 203 -15.95 -10.10 -3.39
CA GLU A 203 -16.26 -11.45 -2.90
C GLU A 203 -17.21 -12.20 -3.87
N TYR A 204 -18.19 -11.51 -4.46
CA TYR A 204 -19.06 -12.11 -5.47
C TYR A 204 -18.28 -12.59 -6.70
N VAL A 205 -17.35 -11.78 -7.21
CA VAL A 205 -16.51 -12.14 -8.34
C VAL A 205 -15.60 -13.32 -8.00
N ILE A 206 -14.97 -13.31 -6.82
CA ILE A 206 -14.12 -14.40 -6.34
C ILE A 206 -14.92 -15.71 -6.26
N ASN A 207 -16.12 -15.68 -5.67
CA ASN A 207 -16.98 -16.85 -5.51
C ASN A 207 -17.50 -17.42 -6.84
N LYS A 208 -17.54 -16.61 -7.90
CA LYS A 208 -17.92 -17.02 -9.25
C LYS A 208 -16.75 -17.41 -10.13
N SER A 209 -15.53 -17.24 -9.66
CA SER A 209 -14.28 -17.45 -10.42
C SER A 209 -13.56 -18.72 -9.97
N ASN A 210 -12.73 -19.28 -10.88
CA ASN A 210 -11.78 -20.34 -10.53
C ASN A 210 -10.56 -19.71 -9.84
N VAL A 211 -10.58 -19.72 -8.50
CA VAL A 211 -9.51 -19.11 -7.68
C VAL A 211 -8.46 -20.16 -7.32
N LYS A 212 -7.19 -19.84 -7.50
CA LYS A 212 -6.06 -20.59 -6.96
C LYS A 212 -5.57 -19.92 -5.69
N THR A 213 -5.50 -20.67 -4.60
CA THR A 213 -4.93 -20.20 -3.35
C THR A 213 -3.43 -20.49 -3.33
N LEU A 214 -2.62 -19.46 -3.06
CA LEU A 214 -1.19 -19.58 -2.87
C LEU A 214 -0.88 -19.40 -1.38
N SER A 215 0.00 -20.25 -0.84
CA SER A 215 0.52 -20.08 0.53
C SER A 215 1.79 -19.24 0.44
N MET A 216 1.82 -18.15 1.19
CA MET A 216 2.94 -17.22 1.25
C MET A 216 3.27 -16.91 2.71
N SER A 217 4.53 -16.61 3.01
CA SER A 217 4.93 -16.12 4.32
C SER A 217 4.46 -14.67 4.54
N PHE A 218 4.44 -14.23 5.80
CA PHE A 218 4.10 -12.85 6.14
C PHE A 218 5.00 -11.84 5.41
N SER A 219 6.32 -12.07 5.41
CA SER A 219 7.28 -11.18 4.75
C SER A 219 7.02 -11.09 3.24
N GLU A 220 6.79 -12.20 2.55
CA GLU A 220 6.49 -12.20 1.11
C GLU A 220 5.22 -11.41 0.77
N ILE A 221 4.21 -11.42 1.65
CA ILE A 221 2.98 -10.66 1.45
C ILE A 221 3.19 -9.16 1.72
N MET A 222 4.02 -8.81 2.70
CA MET A 222 4.24 -7.43 3.09
C MET A 222 5.21 -6.70 2.15
N ASP A 223 6.16 -7.41 1.56
CA ASP A 223 7.19 -6.86 0.64
C ASP A 223 6.68 -6.71 -0.81
N ASP A 224 5.55 -7.32 -1.16
CA ASP A 224 4.88 -7.26 -2.48
C ASP A 224 3.89 -6.08 -2.56
#